data_8eba8e8a2ba369c92f96bfae052997d1
#
_entry.id   8eba8e8a2ba369c92f96bfae052997d1
#
_cell.length_a   1.000
_cell.length_b   1.000
_cell.length_c   1.000
_cell.angle_alpha   90.00
_cell.angle_beta   90.00
_cell.angle_gamma   90.00
#
_symmetry.space_group_name_H-M   'P 1'
#
loop_
_entity.id
_entity.type
_entity.pdbx_description
1 polymer ?
#
loop_
_entity_poly.entity_id
_entity_poly.type
_entity_poly.pdbx_seq_one_letter_code
_entity_poly.pdbx_strand_id
1 'polypeptide(L)' 'AVKPALREVCALRDFAHDTLERDFNAILEGHGLKLKDLAQALRVALCGKPVSPPIFDTLALLGPDEVVARLGRWL' A
#
# COMPACT_ATOMS: atom_id res chain seq x y z
N ALA A 1 3.53 -13.15 4.59
CA ALA A 1 4.60 -12.74 3.65
C ALA A 1 4.46 -11.29 3.20
N VAL A 2 3.24 -10.74 3.13
CA VAL A 2 3.05 -9.34 2.72
C VAL A 2 3.05 -8.37 3.91
N LYS A 3 2.94 -8.85 5.14
CA LYS A 3 2.90 -7.98 6.32
C LYS A 3 4.11 -7.06 6.45
N PRO A 4 5.35 -7.53 6.27
CA PRO A 4 6.50 -6.63 6.33
C PRO A 4 6.44 -5.53 5.28
N ALA A 5 5.97 -5.85 4.06
CA ALA A 5 5.80 -4.87 3.01
C ALA A 5 4.72 -3.84 3.37
N LEU A 6 3.62 -4.27 3.98
CA LEU A 6 2.57 -3.36 4.45
C LEU A 6 3.10 -2.40 5.52
N ARG A 7 3.97 -2.88 6.41
CA ARG A 7 4.59 -2.01 7.41
C ARG A 7 5.45 -0.92 6.76
N GLU A 8 6.17 -1.27 5.70
CA GLU A 8 6.96 -0.27 4.98
C GLU A 8 6.06 0.74 4.29
N VAL A 9 4.91 0.31 3.76
CA VAL A 9 3.92 1.24 3.21
C VAL A 9 3.45 2.23 4.29
N CYS A 10 3.23 1.75 5.51
CA CYS A 10 2.83 2.61 6.63
C CYS A 10 3.91 3.65 6.98
N ALA A 11 5.16 3.37 6.67
CA ALA A 11 6.25 4.30 6.94
C ALA A 11 6.35 5.42 5.89
N LEU A 12 5.70 5.28 4.75
CA LEU A 12 5.71 6.29 3.70
C LEU A 12 4.92 7.53 4.13
N ARG A 13 5.44 8.70 3.80
CA ARG A 13 4.81 9.98 4.15
C ARG A 13 4.46 10.82 2.94
N ASP A 14 5.17 10.63 1.83
CA ASP A 14 4.91 11.35 0.60
C ASP A 14 4.05 10.45 -0.31
N PHE A 15 2.81 10.84 -0.48
CA PHE A 15 1.84 10.11 -1.29
C PHE A 15 1.62 10.74 -2.66
N ALA A 16 2.57 11.51 -3.16
CA ALA A 16 2.56 11.92 -4.55
C ALA A 16 2.66 10.69 -5.44
N HIS A 17 1.91 10.67 -6.54
CA HIS A 17 1.80 9.49 -7.40
C HIS A 17 3.15 8.92 -7.82
N ASP A 18 4.05 9.78 -8.29
CA ASP A 18 5.37 9.35 -8.76
C ASP A 18 6.22 8.78 -7.62
N THR A 19 6.16 9.42 -6.45
CA THR A 19 6.90 8.95 -5.27
C THR A 19 6.35 7.62 -4.79
N LEU A 20 5.03 7.46 -4.75
CA LEU A 20 4.40 6.20 -4.37
C LEU A 20 4.83 5.06 -5.29
N GLU A 21 4.81 5.29 -6.59
CA GLU A 21 5.19 4.26 -7.55
C GLU A 21 6.63 3.83 -7.34
N ARG A 22 7.55 4.78 -7.18
CA ARG A 22 8.96 4.49 -6.94
C ARG A 22 9.15 3.74 -5.62
N ASP A 23 8.51 4.19 -4.56
CA ASP A 23 8.66 3.58 -3.24
C ASP A 23 8.05 2.17 -3.22
N PHE A 24 6.92 1.98 -3.88
CA PHE A 24 6.31 0.66 -4.00
C PHE A 24 7.23 -0.31 -4.74
N ASN A 25 7.84 0.12 -5.83
CA ASN A 25 8.77 -0.73 -6.57
C ASN A 25 9.95 -1.14 -5.70
N ALA A 26 10.48 -0.22 -4.90
CA ALA A 26 11.57 -0.53 -3.98
C ALA A 26 11.15 -1.55 -2.93
N ILE A 27 9.95 -1.40 -2.37
CA ILE A 27 9.40 -2.34 -1.38
C ILE A 27 9.21 -3.72 -2.01
N LEU A 28 8.64 -3.77 -3.21
CA LEU A 28 8.41 -5.03 -3.90
C LEU A 28 9.70 -5.78 -4.18
N GLU A 29 10.72 -5.08 -4.64
CA GLU A 29 12.02 -5.69 -4.90
C GLU A 29 12.66 -6.19 -3.61
N GLY A 30 12.57 -5.41 -2.54
CA GLY A 30 13.13 -5.77 -1.25
C GLY A 30 12.52 -7.03 -0.65
N HIS A 31 11.26 -7.30 -0.95
CA HIS A 31 10.54 -8.46 -0.41
C HIS A 31 10.30 -9.56 -1.44
N GLY A 32 10.74 -9.38 -2.68
CA GLY A 32 10.53 -10.36 -3.74
C GLY A 32 9.06 -10.54 -4.09
N LEU A 33 8.25 -9.51 -3.95
CA LEU A 33 6.83 -9.52 -4.24
C LEU A 33 6.51 -8.86 -5.58
N LYS A 34 5.35 -9.20 -6.11
CA LYS A 34 4.82 -8.54 -7.30
C LYS A 34 3.84 -7.45 -6.90
N LEU A 35 3.74 -6.42 -7.73
CA LEU A 35 2.79 -5.33 -7.47
C LEU A 35 1.37 -5.84 -7.25
N LYS A 36 0.96 -6.83 -8.04
CA LYS A 36 -0.36 -7.43 -7.92
C LYS A 36 -0.62 -7.97 -6.52
N ASP A 37 0.36 -8.67 -5.94
CA ASP A 37 0.21 -9.27 -4.62
C ASP A 37 0.04 -8.21 -3.54
N LEU A 38 0.89 -7.19 -3.56
CA LEU A 38 0.80 -6.11 -2.58
C LEU A 38 -0.46 -5.28 -2.77
N ALA A 39 -0.82 -4.98 -4.02
CA ALA A 39 -2.02 -4.20 -4.31
C ALA A 39 -3.30 -4.90 -3.85
N GLN A 40 -3.39 -6.23 -4.04
CA GLN A 40 -4.55 -6.97 -3.56
C GLN A 40 -4.66 -6.94 -2.04
N ALA A 41 -3.54 -7.15 -1.34
CA ALA A 41 -3.52 -7.08 0.11
C ALA A 41 -3.95 -5.69 0.61
N LEU A 42 -3.46 -4.64 -0.02
CA LEU A 42 -3.83 -3.28 0.33
C LEU A 42 -5.32 -3.00 0.08
N ARG A 43 -5.85 -3.45 -1.05
CA ARG A 43 -7.27 -3.24 -1.37
C ARG A 43 -8.16 -3.91 -0.34
N VAL A 44 -7.84 -5.12 0.07
CA VAL A 44 -8.60 -5.82 1.10
C VAL A 44 -8.49 -5.08 2.43
N ALA A 45 -7.28 -4.67 2.82
CA ALA A 45 -7.05 -3.99 4.08
C ALA A 45 -7.69 -2.60 4.14
N LEU A 46 -7.65 -1.87 3.03
CA LEU A 46 -8.14 -0.49 2.99
C LEU A 46 -9.63 -0.40 2.64
N CYS A 47 -10.09 -1.21 1.69
CA CYS A 47 -11.43 -1.11 1.14
C CYS A 47 -12.31 -2.32 1.45
N GLY A 48 -11.74 -3.40 1.93
CA GLY A 48 -12.49 -4.63 2.20
C GLY A 48 -12.90 -5.39 0.95
N LYS A 49 -12.45 -4.97 -0.23
CA LYS A 49 -12.80 -5.58 -1.51
C LYS A 49 -11.56 -5.74 -2.38
N PRO A 50 -11.43 -6.85 -3.11
CA PRO A 50 -10.30 -7.03 -4.02
C PRO A 50 -10.38 -6.18 -5.29
N VAL A 51 -11.54 -5.61 -5.59
CA VAL A 51 -11.74 -4.75 -6.74
C VAL A 51 -11.95 -3.32 -6.28
N SER A 52 -11.12 -2.41 -6.75
CA SER A 52 -11.20 -0.99 -6.40
C SER A 52 -10.52 -0.16 -7.49
N PRO A 53 -10.59 1.18 -7.40
CA PRO A 53 -9.79 2.05 -8.27
C PRO A 53 -8.30 1.70 -8.19
N PRO A 54 -7.46 2.19 -9.11
CA PRO A 54 -6.02 1.95 -9.05
C PRO A 54 -5.47 2.24 -7.66
N ILE A 55 -4.58 1.37 -7.18
CA ILE A 55 -4.13 1.44 -5.78
C ILE A 55 -3.44 2.77 -5.45
N PHE A 56 -2.69 3.33 -6.37
CA PHE A 56 -2.00 4.60 -6.13
C PHE A 56 -3.00 5.75 -5.97
N ASP A 57 -4.07 5.75 -6.75
CA ASP A 57 -5.13 6.75 -6.62
C ASP A 57 -5.86 6.60 -5.28
N THR A 58 -6.13 5.37 -4.87
CA THR A 58 -6.76 5.09 -3.58
C THR A 58 -5.89 5.60 -2.44
N LEU A 59 -4.59 5.31 -2.47
CA LEU A 59 -3.67 5.76 -1.43
C LEU A 59 -3.57 7.28 -1.38
N ALA A 60 -3.49 7.92 -2.53
CA ALA A 60 -3.42 9.38 -2.59
C ALA A 60 -4.70 10.03 -2.06
N LEU A 61 -5.85 9.42 -2.33
CA LEU A 61 -7.13 9.92 -1.86
C LEU A 61 -7.26 9.82 -0.34
N LEU A 62 -6.83 8.69 0.24
CA LEU A 62 -6.91 8.46 1.68
C LEU A 62 -5.89 9.27 2.47
N GLY A 63 -4.69 9.40 1.95
CA GLY A 63 -3.59 10.05 2.65
C GLY A 63 -2.86 9.12 3.63
N PRO A 64 -1.65 9.50 4.05
CA PRO A 64 -0.82 8.61 4.89
C PRO A 64 -1.44 8.29 6.24
N ASP A 65 -2.09 9.24 6.89
CA ASP A 65 -2.67 9.01 8.22
C ASP A 65 -3.80 7.99 8.16
N GLU A 66 -4.68 8.11 7.19
CA GLU A 66 -5.80 7.18 7.02
C GLU A 66 -5.30 5.78 6.63
N VAL A 67 -4.31 5.71 5.77
CA VAL A 67 -3.72 4.43 5.37
C VAL A 67 -3.13 3.72 6.58
N VAL A 68 -2.36 4.42 7.41
CA VAL A 68 -1.79 3.84 8.64
C VAL A 68 -2.89 3.36 9.58
N ALA A 69 -3.95 4.15 9.76
CA ALA A 69 -5.04 3.77 10.64
C ALA A 69 -5.73 2.48 10.17
N ARG A 70 -5.96 2.35 8.88
CA ARG A 70 -6.61 1.17 8.31
C ARG A 70 -5.71 -0.06 8.32
N LEU A 71 -4.45 0.11 7.95
CA LEU A 71 -3.49 -1.00 7.94
C LEU A 71 -3.16 -1.48 9.35
N GLY A 72 -3.21 -0.61 10.33
CA GLY A 72 -2.95 -0.98 11.71
C GLY A 72 -3.83 -2.10 12.23
N ARG A 73 -5.02 -2.29 11.66
CA ARG A 73 -5.92 -3.37 12.04
C ARG A 73 -5.39 -4.74 11.59
N TRP A 74 -4.50 -4.76 10.61
CA TRP A 74 -3.95 -6.00 10.04
C TRP A 74 -2.55 -6.30 10.51
N LEU A 75 -1.93 -5.35 11.16
CA LEU A 75 -0.58 -5.46 11.67
C LEU A 75 -0.58 -5.51 13.18
#